data_1be4cf69dbe6d51778c4d5a9d6b04ba0
#
_entry.id   1be4cf69dbe6d51778c4d5a9d6b04ba0
#
_cell.length_a   1.000
_cell.length_b   1.000
_cell.length_c   1.000
_cell.angle_alpha   90.00
_cell.angle_beta   90.00
_cell.angle_gamma   90.00
#
_symmetry.space_group_name_H-M   'P 1'
#
loop_
_entity.id
_entity.type
_entity.pdbx_description
1 polymer ?
#
loop_
_entity_poly.entity_id
_entity_poly.type
_entity_poly.pdbx_seq_one_letter_code
_entity_poly.pdbx_strand_id
1 'polypeptide(L)'
;MQSPQLRFLPVSGPAARDGGVRRMAFWDWSADPEAQGRHVVICVHGLSRQGRDFDVLAQALTPRSRVLAVDVAGRGYSDWLADPMAYQLGNYVADLAALVLQMRAEVPDAAIDWVGTSMGGLIGMAIAAQPALAPRRLVLNDVGPVIEWPALQRIGDYLGLNPSFASEQDAVAYLASISTGFGPHSPAQWLAFSRPMLRERDGRWWLHYDPAIAQPYKAMTTGMEEVAARQFVQDGERTLWALYDAIGVPTLLLRGADSDLLTRATASEMGQRGPRARCVEFAGVGHAPTLLAPDQVAVVQEFLWAA
;
A
#
# COMPACT_ATOMS: atom_id res chain seq x y z
N MET A 1 -12.79 -11.48 18.16
CA MET A 1 -12.32 -10.73 16.96
C MET A 1 -12.37 -11.66 15.78
N GLN A 2 -12.93 -11.22 14.68
CA GLN A 2 -13.00 -12.02 13.46
C GLN A 2 -11.61 -12.11 12.84
N SER A 3 -11.19 -13.31 12.44
CA SER A 3 -9.93 -13.50 11.71
C SER A 3 -10.21 -13.48 10.21
N PRO A 4 -9.37 -12.82 9.40
CA PRO A 4 -9.55 -12.80 7.95
C PRO A 4 -9.27 -14.17 7.35
N GLN A 5 -9.87 -14.42 6.20
CA GLN A 5 -9.56 -15.57 5.37
C GLN A 5 -8.50 -15.21 4.33
N LEU A 6 -7.46 -16.02 4.22
CA LEU A 6 -6.49 -15.89 3.15
C LEU A 6 -7.07 -16.47 1.86
N ARG A 7 -7.13 -15.64 0.82
CA ARG A 7 -7.62 -16.02 -0.51
C ARG A 7 -6.59 -15.71 -1.59
N PHE A 8 -6.75 -16.34 -2.74
CA PHE A 8 -5.85 -16.19 -3.88
C PHE A 8 -6.63 -15.89 -5.15
N LEU A 9 -6.13 -14.94 -5.93
CA LEU A 9 -6.59 -14.61 -7.27
C LEU A 9 -5.52 -15.02 -8.28
N PRO A 10 -5.79 -15.91 -9.24
CA PRO A 10 -4.92 -16.09 -10.39
C PRO A 10 -4.82 -14.80 -11.19
N VAL A 11 -3.62 -14.36 -11.50
CA VAL A 11 -3.36 -13.12 -12.25
C VAL A 11 -2.48 -13.38 -13.46
N SER A 12 -2.74 -12.63 -14.53
CA SER A 12 -1.95 -12.68 -15.76
C SER A 12 -0.70 -11.81 -15.64
N GLY A 13 0.22 -11.93 -16.62
CA GLY A 13 1.42 -11.09 -16.70
C GLY A 13 2.70 -11.84 -16.37
N PRO A 14 3.68 -11.22 -15.68
CA PRO A 14 4.98 -11.85 -15.38
C PRO A 14 4.81 -13.17 -14.64
N ALA A 15 5.61 -14.19 -15.04
CA ALA A 15 5.53 -15.53 -14.47
C ALA A 15 5.89 -15.55 -12.97
N ALA A 16 5.30 -16.48 -12.23
CA ALA A 16 5.75 -16.82 -10.89
C ALA A 16 7.14 -17.46 -10.91
N ARG A 17 7.91 -17.33 -9.83
CA ARG A 17 9.28 -17.85 -9.71
C ARG A 17 9.35 -19.38 -9.84
N ASP A 18 8.31 -20.07 -9.42
CA ASP A 18 8.20 -21.54 -9.54
C ASP A 18 7.71 -22.01 -10.92
N GLY A 19 7.43 -21.07 -11.84
CA GLY A 19 6.93 -21.36 -13.19
C GLY A 19 5.43 -21.71 -13.26
N GLY A 20 4.72 -21.64 -12.14
CA GLY A 20 3.27 -21.88 -12.07
C GLY A 20 2.41 -20.68 -12.50
N VAL A 21 1.10 -20.85 -12.43
CA VAL A 21 0.15 -19.75 -12.58
C VAL A 21 0.32 -18.78 -11.41
N ARG A 22 0.63 -17.53 -11.71
CA ARG A 22 0.89 -16.53 -10.68
C ARG A 22 -0.39 -16.19 -9.92
N ARG A 23 -0.28 -16.11 -8.60
CA ARG A 23 -1.38 -15.83 -7.70
C ARG A 23 -1.09 -14.59 -6.87
N MET A 24 -2.06 -13.70 -6.79
CA MET A 24 -2.08 -12.61 -5.85
C MET A 24 -2.89 -13.04 -4.63
N ALA A 25 -2.32 -12.90 -3.44
CA ALA A 25 -2.97 -13.18 -2.18
C ALA A 25 -3.70 -11.94 -1.66
N PHE A 26 -4.81 -12.15 -0.96
CA PHE A 26 -5.50 -11.11 -0.21
C PHE A 26 -6.20 -11.68 1.02
N TRP A 27 -6.32 -10.87 2.04
CA TRP A 27 -6.98 -11.17 3.29
C TRP A 27 -8.41 -10.62 3.25
N ASP A 28 -9.39 -11.54 3.24
CA ASP A 28 -10.81 -11.23 3.16
C ASP A 28 -11.40 -11.15 4.57
N TRP A 29 -11.78 -9.93 4.94
CA TRP A 29 -12.45 -9.60 6.19
C TRP A 29 -13.95 -9.46 5.92
N SER A 30 -14.65 -10.56 5.76
CA SER A 30 -16.11 -10.56 5.64
C SER A 30 -16.74 -11.14 6.89
N ALA A 31 -17.54 -10.34 7.60
CA ALA A 31 -18.30 -10.81 8.75
C ALA A 31 -19.55 -11.59 8.33
N ASP A 32 -20.22 -11.11 7.29
CA ASP A 32 -21.40 -11.73 6.67
C ASP A 32 -21.38 -11.41 5.17
N PRO A 33 -21.16 -12.42 4.31
CA PRO A 33 -21.12 -12.19 2.86
C PRO A 33 -22.41 -11.62 2.28
N GLU A 34 -23.58 -11.92 2.89
CA GLU A 34 -24.87 -11.45 2.38
C GLU A 34 -25.19 -10.01 2.81
N ALA A 35 -24.83 -9.63 4.04
CA ALA A 35 -25.11 -8.30 4.56
C ALA A 35 -24.13 -7.23 4.06
N GLN A 36 -22.90 -7.61 3.70
CA GLN A 36 -21.79 -6.69 3.39
C GLN A 36 -21.41 -6.65 1.92
N GLY A 37 -22.00 -7.50 1.07
CA GLY A 37 -21.62 -7.66 -0.33
C GLY A 37 -21.73 -6.40 -1.20
N ARG A 38 -22.46 -5.38 -0.74
CA ARG A 38 -22.68 -4.15 -1.50
C ARG A 38 -21.63 -3.05 -1.27
N HIS A 39 -20.78 -3.18 -0.27
CA HIS A 39 -19.71 -2.23 -0.01
C HIS A 39 -18.38 -2.98 0.23
N VAL A 40 -17.45 -2.83 -0.68
CA VAL A 40 -16.13 -3.46 -0.66
C VAL A 40 -15.07 -2.39 -0.50
N VAL A 41 -14.13 -2.58 0.43
CA VAL A 41 -12.96 -1.71 0.61
C VAL A 41 -11.70 -2.51 0.27
N ILE A 42 -10.98 -2.07 -0.75
CA ILE A 42 -9.69 -2.65 -1.14
C ILE A 42 -8.59 -1.86 -0.44
N CYS A 43 -7.79 -2.52 0.40
CA CYS A 43 -6.66 -1.94 1.12
C CYS A 43 -5.35 -2.43 0.52
N VAL A 44 -4.44 -1.50 0.17
CA VAL A 44 -3.16 -1.82 -0.48
C VAL A 44 -2.01 -1.13 0.24
N HIS A 45 -1.03 -1.93 0.63
CA HIS A 45 0.08 -1.56 1.50
C HIS A 45 1.23 -0.81 0.80
N GLY A 46 2.17 -0.29 1.59
CA GLY A 46 3.41 0.33 1.14
C GLY A 46 4.44 -0.68 0.59
N LEU A 47 5.54 -0.16 0.05
CA LEU A 47 6.51 -0.87 -0.80
C LEU A 47 7.03 -2.20 -0.22
N SER A 48 7.47 -2.22 1.04
CA SER A 48 8.04 -3.42 1.69
C SER A 48 7.10 -4.07 2.70
N ARG A 49 5.84 -3.64 2.74
CA ARG A 49 4.82 -4.06 3.70
C ARG A 49 3.93 -5.15 3.11
N GLN A 50 2.78 -5.43 3.73
CA GLN A 50 1.83 -6.47 3.30
C GLN A 50 0.41 -6.19 3.82
N GLY A 51 -0.59 -6.95 3.37
CA GLY A 51 -2.01 -6.69 3.63
C GLY A 51 -2.40 -6.64 5.10
N ARG A 52 -1.71 -7.40 5.98
CA ARG A 52 -2.01 -7.43 7.42
C ARG A 52 -1.67 -6.11 8.16
N ASP A 53 -1.07 -5.14 7.48
CA ASP A 53 -0.93 -3.77 8.01
C ASP A 53 -2.29 -3.12 8.29
N PHE A 54 -3.32 -3.55 7.60
CA PHE A 54 -4.67 -3.02 7.72
C PHE A 54 -5.56 -3.73 8.73
N ASP A 55 -5.03 -4.65 9.56
CA ASP A 55 -5.83 -5.46 10.48
C ASP A 55 -6.76 -4.63 11.38
N VAL A 56 -6.24 -3.54 11.96
CA VAL A 56 -7.02 -2.67 12.86
C VAL A 56 -8.08 -1.90 12.07
N LEU A 57 -7.71 -1.29 10.95
CA LEU A 57 -8.65 -0.59 10.08
C LEU A 57 -9.71 -1.55 9.53
N ALA A 58 -9.29 -2.73 9.06
CA ALA A 58 -10.21 -3.73 8.52
C ALA A 58 -11.25 -4.17 9.56
N GLN A 59 -10.83 -4.47 10.78
CA GLN A 59 -11.74 -4.79 11.88
C GLN A 59 -12.75 -3.66 12.15
N ALA A 60 -12.30 -2.42 12.08
CA ALA A 60 -13.16 -1.26 12.28
C ALA A 60 -14.16 -1.05 11.14
N LEU A 61 -13.80 -1.45 9.91
CA LEU A 61 -14.66 -1.30 8.72
C LEU A 61 -15.65 -2.48 8.52
N THR A 62 -15.32 -3.68 9.02
CA THR A 62 -16.14 -4.90 8.79
C THR A 62 -17.62 -4.81 9.24
N PRO A 63 -18.04 -3.99 10.21
CA PRO A 63 -19.47 -3.87 10.53
C PRO A 63 -20.34 -3.36 9.37
N ARG A 64 -19.74 -2.69 8.37
CA ARG A 64 -20.47 -2.06 7.26
C ARG A 64 -19.88 -2.37 5.88
N SER A 65 -18.74 -3.08 5.81
CA SER A 65 -18.00 -3.29 4.57
C SER A 65 -17.30 -4.64 4.56
N ARG A 66 -17.22 -5.28 3.41
CA ARG A 66 -16.25 -6.34 3.16
C ARG A 66 -14.88 -5.70 2.89
N VAL A 67 -13.84 -6.07 3.62
CA VAL A 67 -12.50 -5.49 3.43
C VAL A 67 -11.56 -6.53 2.84
N LEU A 68 -10.89 -6.17 1.76
CA LEU A 68 -9.89 -6.98 1.07
C LEU A 68 -8.52 -6.32 1.23
N ALA A 69 -7.69 -6.85 2.11
CA ALA A 69 -6.33 -6.36 2.32
C ALA A 69 -5.35 -7.19 1.48
N VAL A 70 -4.79 -6.57 0.44
CA VAL A 70 -4.02 -7.27 -0.61
C VAL A 70 -2.55 -7.38 -0.23
N ASP A 71 -1.95 -8.53 -0.53
CA ASP A 71 -0.50 -8.71 -0.60
C ASP A 71 -0.08 -8.46 -2.06
N VAL A 72 0.65 -7.39 -2.34
CA VAL A 72 1.15 -7.11 -3.69
C VAL A 72 2.24 -8.12 -4.06
N ALA A 73 2.40 -8.45 -5.35
CA ALA A 73 3.38 -9.43 -5.84
C ALA A 73 4.75 -9.31 -5.14
N GLY A 74 5.27 -10.43 -4.66
CA GLY A 74 6.53 -10.50 -3.91
C GLY A 74 6.45 -10.13 -2.43
N ARG A 75 5.26 -9.84 -1.89
CA ARG A 75 5.04 -9.55 -0.46
C ARG A 75 4.01 -10.51 0.11
N GLY A 76 4.12 -10.75 1.41
CA GLY A 76 3.20 -11.63 2.11
C GLY A 76 3.09 -13.00 1.45
N TYR A 77 1.86 -13.39 1.15
CA TYR A 77 1.56 -14.69 0.53
C TYR A 77 1.39 -14.63 -0.99
N SER A 78 1.54 -13.48 -1.62
CA SER A 78 1.57 -13.37 -3.08
C SER A 78 2.83 -13.99 -3.66
N ASP A 79 2.69 -14.60 -4.83
CA ASP A 79 3.82 -15.29 -5.48
C ASP A 79 4.94 -14.29 -5.83
N TRP A 80 6.16 -14.77 -5.77
CA TRP A 80 7.36 -14.07 -6.16
C TRP A 80 7.56 -14.13 -7.67
N LEU A 81 8.03 -13.05 -8.28
CA LEU A 81 8.22 -12.99 -9.73
C LEU A 81 9.50 -13.68 -10.17
N ALA A 82 9.46 -14.34 -11.34
CA ALA A 82 10.62 -14.96 -11.95
C ALA A 82 11.63 -13.90 -12.43
N ASP A 83 11.14 -12.83 -13.03
CA ASP A 83 11.95 -11.67 -13.44
C ASP A 83 11.88 -10.58 -12.36
N PRO A 84 12.98 -10.30 -11.65
CA PRO A 84 13.04 -9.20 -10.69
C PRO A 84 12.70 -7.84 -11.27
N MET A 85 13.00 -7.58 -12.54
CA MET A 85 12.71 -6.31 -13.21
C MET A 85 11.22 -6.09 -13.46
N ALA A 86 10.40 -7.14 -13.29
CA ALA A 86 8.94 -7.04 -13.38
C ALA A 86 8.28 -6.49 -12.10
N TYR A 87 9.02 -6.28 -11.00
CA TYR A 87 8.50 -5.60 -9.81
C TYR A 87 8.30 -4.10 -10.04
N GLN A 88 7.34 -3.76 -10.91
CA GLN A 88 7.06 -2.40 -11.35
C GLN A 88 5.59 -2.04 -11.13
N LEU A 89 5.34 -0.73 -10.94
CA LEU A 89 4.00 -0.20 -10.68
C LEU A 89 2.96 -0.66 -11.71
N GLY A 90 3.30 -0.69 -13.00
CA GLY A 90 2.39 -1.12 -14.08
C GLY A 90 1.88 -2.55 -13.89
N ASN A 91 2.75 -3.49 -13.47
CA ASN A 91 2.34 -4.87 -13.20
C ASN A 91 1.46 -4.96 -11.95
N TYR A 92 1.74 -4.18 -10.90
CA TYR A 92 0.90 -4.11 -9.71
C TYR A 92 -0.48 -3.56 -10.02
N VAL A 93 -0.56 -2.51 -10.86
CA VAL A 93 -1.83 -1.94 -11.33
C VAL A 93 -2.63 -2.97 -12.10
N ALA A 94 -2.00 -3.76 -12.97
CA ALA A 94 -2.69 -4.82 -13.72
C ALA A 94 -3.27 -5.91 -12.80
N ASP A 95 -2.52 -6.33 -11.78
CA ASP A 95 -2.98 -7.30 -10.79
C ASP A 95 -4.19 -6.79 -10.01
N LEU A 96 -4.10 -5.55 -9.54
CA LEU A 96 -5.17 -4.94 -8.76
C LEU A 96 -6.40 -4.60 -9.63
N ALA A 97 -6.22 -4.27 -10.91
CA ALA A 97 -7.30 -4.13 -11.87
C ALA A 97 -8.09 -5.44 -12.03
N ALA A 98 -7.38 -6.58 -12.08
CA ALA A 98 -8.03 -7.91 -12.12
C ALA A 98 -8.88 -8.15 -10.88
N LEU A 99 -8.41 -7.76 -9.69
CA LEU A 99 -9.22 -7.87 -8.44
C LEU A 99 -10.46 -6.98 -8.50
N VAL A 100 -10.33 -5.72 -8.93
CA VAL A 100 -11.47 -4.80 -9.08
C VAL A 100 -12.52 -5.39 -10.03
N LEU A 101 -12.09 -5.92 -11.17
CA LEU A 101 -12.98 -6.53 -12.16
C LEU A 101 -13.64 -7.79 -11.62
N GLN A 102 -12.91 -8.63 -10.86
CA GLN A 102 -13.50 -9.79 -10.22
C GLN A 102 -14.56 -9.38 -9.19
N MET A 103 -14.28 -8.39 -8.34
CA MET A 103 -15.26 -7.92 -7.36
C MET A 103 -16.53 -7.38 -8.02
N ARG A 104 -16.39 -6.67 -9.13
CA ARG A 104 -17.55 -6.20 -9.93
C ARG A 104 -18.34 -7.34 -10.56
N ALA A 105 -17.66 -8.42 -10.96
CA ALA A 105 -18.33 -9.61 -11.49
C ALA A 105 -19.03 -10.42 -10.40
N GLU A 106 -18.43 -10.54 -9.21
CA GLU A 106 -19.04 -11.23 -8.06
C GLU A 106 -20.25 -10.46 -7.49
N VAL A 107 -20.15 -9.13 -7.41
CA VAL A 107 -21.17 -8.23 -6.86
C VAL A 107 -21.33 -7.02 -7.80
N PRO A 108 -22.15 -7.11 -8.85
CA PRO A 108 -22.25 -6.09 -9.90
C PRO A 108 -22.56 -4.67 -9.40
N ASP A 109 -23.33 -4.54 -8.34
CA ASP A 109 -23.75 -3.26 -7.75
C ASP A 109 -22.92 -2.85 -6.54
N ALA A 110 -21.79 -3.52 -6.28
CA ALA A 110 -20.95 -3.18 -5.15
C ALA A 110 -20.30 -1.79 -5.31
N ALA A 111 -20.44 -0.97 -4.28
CA ALA A 111 -19.64 0.22 -4.12
C ALA A 111 -18.22 -0.21 -3.70
N ILE A 112 -17.23 -0.01 -4.56
CA ILE A 112 -15.83 -0.33 -4.27
C ILE A 112 -15.13 0.96 -3.85
N ASP A 113 -14.53 0.96 -2.67
CA ASP A 113 -13.67 2.02 -2.16
C ASP A 113 -12.21 1.53 -2.09
N TRP A 114 -11.26 2.47 -2.06
CA TRP A 114 -9.84 2.18 -2.04
C TRP A 114 -9.13 2.90 -0.89
N VAL A 115 -8.28 2.18 -0.17
CA VAL A 115 -7.35 2.73 0.81
C VAL A 115 -5.94 2.28 0.46
N GLY A 116 -5.10 3.20 0.04
CA GLY A 116 -3.72 2.89 -0.38
C GLY A 116 -2.68 3.66 0.43
N THR A 117 -1.75 2.94 1.05
CA THR A 117 -0.61 3.53 1.74
C THR A 117 0.60 3.59 0.81
N SER A 118 1.22 4.79 0.66
CA SER A 118 2.46 4.93 -0.11
C SER A 118 2.33 4.31 -1.52
N MET A 119 3.09 3.28 -1.87
CA MET A 119 2.95 2.53 -3.13
C MET A 119 1.50 2.12 -3.41
N GLY A 120 0.75 1.68 -2.41
CA GLY A 120 -0.66 1.31 -2.55
C GLY A 120 -1.55 2.49 -2.96
N GLY A 121 -1.16 3.71 -2.57
CA GLY A 121 -1.80 4.95 -3.03
C GLY A 121 -1.43 5.29 -4.47
N LEU A 122 -0.18 5.08 -4.90
CA LEU A 122 0.22 5.23 -6.32
C LEU A 122 -0.55 4.28 -7.24
N ILE A 123 -0.72 3.02 -6.81
CA ILE A 123 -1.57 2.05 -7.52
C ILE A 123 -3.01 2.56 -7.56
N GLY A 124 -3.52 3.07 -6.42
CA GLY A 124 -4.87 3.63 -6.31
C GLY A 124 -5.10 4.84 -7.22
N MET A 125 -4.12 5.73 -7.38
CA MET A 125 -4.20 6.84 -8.34
C MET A 125 -4.33 6.33 -9.77
N ALA A 126 -3.51 5.34 -10.15
CA ALA A 126 -3.55 4.76 -11.50
C ALA A 126 -4.86 4.01 -11.80
N ILE A 127 -5.45 3.35 -10.80
CA ILE A 127 -6.78 2.70 -10.89
C ILE A 127 -7.88 3.76 -10.98
N ALA A 128 -7.85 4.79 -10.13
CA ALA A 128 -8.88 5.82 -10.06
C ALA A 128 -8.89 6.75 -11.28
N ALA A 129 -7.75 6.90 -11.97
CA ALA A 129 -7.66 7.64 -13.23
C ALA A 129 -8.33 6.92 -14.42
N GLN A 130 -8.71 5.65 -14.26
CA GLN A 130 -9.37 4.85 -15.30
C GLN A 130 -10.87 4.74 -15.01
N PRO A 131 -11.77 5.41 -15.77
CA PRO A 131 -13.21 5.43 -15.45
C PRO A 131 -13.83 4.04 -15.27
N ALA A 132 -13.38 3.04 -16.05
CA ALA A 132 -13.88 1.67 -15.97
C ALA A 132 -13.46 0.94 -14.68
N LEU A 133 -12.42 1.39 -13.99
CA LEU A 133 -11.89 0.77 -12.76
C LEU A 133 -12.06 1.66 -11.53
N ALA A 134 -12.38 2.93 -11.71
CA ALA A 134 -12.39 3.93 -10.66
C ALA A 134 -13.22 3.47 -9.45
N PRO A 135 -12.68 3.55 -8.22
CA PRO A 135 -13.44 3.30 -7.01
C PRO A 135 -14.49 4.41 -6.80
N ARG A 136 -15.44 4.18 -5.90
CA ARG A 136 -16.39 5.21 -5.48
C ARG A 136 -15.69 6.34 -4.69
N ARG A 137 -14.73 5.95 -3.83
CA ARG A 137 -13.92 6.85 -3.00
C ARG A 137 -12.48 6.35 -2.93
N LEU A 138 -11.54 7.27 -2.85
CA LEU A 138 -10.10 7.00 -2.79
C LEU A 138 -9.50 7.62 -1.52
N VAL A 139 -8.80 6.81 -0.73
CA VAL A 139 -7.95 7.28 0.37
C VAL A 139 -6.49 7.09 -0.02
N LEU A 140 -5.76 8.20 -0.09
CA LEU A 140 -4.32 8.25 -0.29
C LEU A 140 -3.65 8.46 1.07
N ASN A 141 -2.95 7.46 1.57
CA ASN A 141 -2.25 7.55 2.84
C ASN A 141 -0.77 7.87 2.62
N ASP A 142 -0.45 9.12 2.85
CA ASP A 142 0.87 9.74 2.85
C ASP A 142 1.65 9.56 1.54
N VAL A 143 0.97 9.81 0.42
CA VAL A 143 1.58 9.80 -0.91
C VAL A 143 0.85 10.76 -1.84
N GLY A 144 1.60 11.32 -2.78
CA GLY A 144 1.11 12.21 -3.82
C GLY A 144 1.90 12.09 -5.11
N PRO A 145 1.66 12.98 -6.07
CA PRO A 145 2.33 12.99 -7.36
C PRO A 145 3.81 13.35 -7.31
N VAL A 146 4.27 13.98 -6.24
CA VAL A 146 5.69 14.29 -6.01
C VAL A 146 6.23 13.38 -4.93
N ILE A 147 7.34 12.71 -5.22
CA ILE A 147 8.04 11.85 -4.26
C ILE A 147 9.44 12.44 -4.05
N GLU A 148 9.71 12.88 -2.83
CA GLU A 148 10.95 13.54 -2.49
C GLU A 148 12.15 12.59 -2.65
N TRP A 149 13.20 13.06 -3.34
CA TRP A 149 14.40 12.27 -3.60
C TRP A 149 15.11 11.78 -2.32
N PRO A 150 15.24 12.58 -1.25
CA PRO A 150 15.83 12.10 0.01
C PRO A 150 15.05 10.94 0.63
N ALA A 151 13.72 10.96 0.51
CA ALA A 151 12.89 9.85 1.01
C ALA A 151 13.11 8.57 0.18
N LEU A 152 13.23 8.69 -1.14
CA LEU A 152 13.60 7.57 -2.00
C LEU A 152 14.97 6.99 -1.63
N GLN A 153 15.98 7.85 -1.41
CA GLN A 153 17.31 7.40 -0.98
C GLN A 153 17.24 6.62 0.34
N ARG A 154 16.57 7.16 1.36
CA ARG A 154 16.38 6.49 2.66
C ARG A 154 15.69 5.12 2.49
N ILE A 155 14.68 5.01 1.62
CA ILE A 155 14.03 3.73 1.31
C ILE A 155 15.05 2.78 0.66
N GLY A 156 15.88 3.27 -0.24
CA GLY A 156 16.93 2.50 -0.92
C GLY A 156 17.94 1.88 0.04
N ASP A 157 18.23 2.53 1.17
CA ASP A 157 19.21 2.07 2.15
C ASP A 157 18.83 0.73 2.79
N TYR A 158 17.54 0.45 2.96
CA TYR A 158 17.06 -0.80 3.56
C TYR A 158 16.35 -1.74 2.60
N LEU A 159 15.87 -1.23 1.46
CA LEU A 159 15.09 -2.02 0.51
C LEU A 159 15.94 -3.14 -0.10
N GLY A 160 15.42 -4.37 -0.02
CA GLY A 160 16.11 -5.55 -0.55
C GLY A 160 17.25 -6.05 0.34
N LEU A 161 17.47 -5.46 1.50
CA LEU A 161 18.21 -6.13 2.55
C LEU A 161 17.41 -7.36 2.99
N ASN A 162 18.13 -8.46 3.24
CA ASN A 162 17.50 -9.71 3.67
C ASN A 162 18.14 -10.18 4.97
N PRO A 163 18.03 -9.39 6.06
CA PRO A 163 18.59 -9.77 7.34
C PRO A 163 17.84 -10.97 7.92
N SER A 164 18.54 -11.78 8.70
CA SER A 164 17.92 -12.82 9.54
C SER A 164 18.22 -12.57 10.99
N PHE A 165 17.28 -12.91 11.87
CA PHE A 165 17.32 -12.60 13.28
C PHE A 165 17.26 -13.87 14.11
N ALA A 166 17.89 -13.84 15.31
CA ALA A 166 17.89 -14.97 16.23
C ALA A 166 16.54 -15.14 16.96
N SER A 167 15.79 -14.03 17.10
CA SER A 167 14.48 -14.03 17.76
C SER A 167 13.48 -13.16 17.01
N GLU A 168 12.18 -13.39 17.29
CA GLU A 168 11.09 -12.53 16.81
C GLU A 168 11.27 -11.10 17.32
N GLN A 169 11.69 -10.95 18.57
CA GLN A 169 11.92 -9.66 19.22
C GLN A 169 13.00 -8.84 18.51
N ASP A 170 14.12 -9.47 18.11
CA ASP A 170 15.17 -8.79 17.34
C ASP A 170 14.66 -8.32 15.99
N ALA A 171 13.84 -9.14 15.31
CA ALA A 171 13.22 -8.79 14.03
C ALA A 171 12.24 -7.62 14.18
N VAL A 172 11.41 -7.61 15.21
CA VAL A 172 10.49 -6.51 15.53
C VAL A 172 11.25 -5.23 15.85
N ALA A 173 12.31 -5.31 16.65
CA ALA A 173 13.17 -4.16 16.98
C ALA A 173 13.82 -3.56 15.71
N TYR A 174 14.29 -4.42 14.81
CA TYR A 174 14.81 -3.97 13.51
C TYR A 174 13.73 -3.26 12.68
N LEU A 175 12.53 -3.84 12.54
CA LEU A 175 11.42 -3.21 11.79
C LEU A 175 11.04 -1.86 12.41
N ALA A 176 11.01 -1.75 13.73
CA ALA A 176 10.76 -0.47 14.41
C ALA A 176 11.86 0.56 14.10
N SER A 177 13.13 0.14 14.09
CA SER A 177 14.28 1.03 13.84
C SER A 177 14.31 1.63 12.44
N ILE A 178 13.82 0.92 11.42
CA ILE A 178 13.73 1.41 10.03
C ILE A 178 12.39 2.10 9.72
N SER A 179 11.47 2.13 10.67
CA SER A 179 10.11 2.68 10.51
C SER A 179 9.85 3.86 11.47
N THR A 180 10.85 4.67 11.74
CA THR A 180 10.80 5.78 12.71
C THR A 180 9.72 6.81 12.38
N GLY A 181 9.34 6.94 11.10
CA GLY A 181 8.28 7.83 10.65
C GLY A 181 6.86 7.37 10.99
N PHE A 182 6.64 6.15 11.49
CA PHE A 182 5.29 5.64 11.76
C PHE A 182 4.59 6.25 12.98
N GLY A 183 5.31 7.10 13.72
CA GLY A 183 4.82 7.70 14.95
C GLY A 183 4.97 6.76 16.18
N PRO A 184 4.47 7.19 17.33
CA PRO A 184 4.64 6.45 18.59
C PRO A 184 3.75 5.21 18.64
N HIS A 185 4.35 4.06 18.95
CA HIS A 185 3.65 2.79 19.17
C HIS A 185 4.19 2.10 20.42
N SER A 186 3.33 1.46 21.18
CA SER A 186 3.75 0.61 22.30
C SER A 186 4.47 -0.64 21.79
N PRO A 187 5.29 -1.30 22.63
CA PRO A 187 5.92 -2.58 22.27
C PRO A 187 4.91 -3.65 21.79
N ALA A 188 3.73 -3.69 22.41
CA ALA A 188 2.67 -4.62 22.00
C ALA A 188 2.10 -4.30 20.61
N GLN A 189 1.94 -3.02 20.28
CA GLN A 189 1.52 -2.59 18.94
C GLN A 189 2.59 -2.91 17.90
N TRP A 190 3.87 -2.63 18.21
CA TRP A 190 4.99 -3.00 17.33
C TRP A 190 5.03 -4.50 17.05
N LEU A 191 4.87 -5.34 18.09
CA LEU A 191 4.84 -6.79 17.94
C LEU A 191 3.69 -7.24 17.04
N ALA A 192 2.46 -6.77 17.31
CA ALA A 192 1.27 -7.14 16.53
C ALA A 192 1.37 -6.72 15.07
N PHE A 193 1.86 -5.50 14.82
CA PHE A 193 2.00 -4.91 13.50
C PHE A 193 3.14 -5.50 12.68
N SER A 194 4.22 -5.95 13.36
CA SER A 194 5.41 -6.50 12.68
C SER A 194 5.36 -8.01 12.49
N ARG A 195 4.68 -8.75 13.38
CA ARG A 195 4.63 -10.21 13.33
C ARG A 195 4.21 -10.79 11.97
N PRO A 196 3.19 -10.28 11.27
CA PRO A 196 2.83 -10.76 9.94
C PRO A 196 3.92 -10.55 8.87
N MET A 197 4.83 -9.60 9.11
CA MET A 197 5.99 -9.31 8.24
C MET A 197 7.11 -10.33 8.37
N LEU A 198 7.00 -11.30 9.28
CA LEU A 198 8.07 -12.21 9.65
C LEU A 198 7.72 -13.65 9.26
N ARG A 199 8.76 -14.42 8.94
CA ARG A 199 8.69 -15.87 8.72
C ARG A 199 9.85 -16.53 9.47
N GLU A 200 9.52 -17.56 10.25
CA GLU A 200 10.53 -18.44 10.81
C GLU A 200 10.89 -19.51 9.78
N ARG A 201 12.19 -19.67 9.56
CA ARG A 201 12.76 -20.72 8.73
C ARG A 201 14.13 -21.11 9.29
N ASP A 202 14.38 -22.42 9.46
CA ASP A 202 15.63 -22.98 9.94
C ASP A 202 16.09 -22.37 11.30
N GLY A 203 15.13 -22.15 12.22
CA GLY A 203 15.37 -21.58 13.55
C GLY A 203 15.76 -20.08 13.53
N ARG A 204 15.54 -19.39 12.44
CA ARG A 204 15.79 -17.94 12.31
C ARG A 204 14.56 -17.23 11.76
N TRP A 205 14.45 -15.96 12.08
CA TRP A 205 13.38 -15.08 11.61
C TRP A 205 13.84 -14.26 10.40
N TRP A 206 13.00 -14.16 9.38
CA TRP A 206 13.26 -13.47 8.12
C TRP A 206 12.11 -12.53 7.79
N LEU A 207 12.40 -11.48 7.01
CA LEU A 207 11.36 -10.61 6.47
C LEU A 207 10.53 -11.38 5.41
N HIS A 208 9.22 -11.16 5.44
CA HIS A 208 8.28 -11.87 4.56
C HIS A 208 8.00 -11.08 3.28
N TYR A 209 9.05 -10.75 2.55
CA TYR A 209 8.97 -10.21 1.20
C TYR A 209 10.17 -10.69 0.36
N ASP A 210 10.02 -10.63 -0.99
CA ASP A 210 11.12 -10.95 -1.90
C ASP A 210 12.15 -9.80 -1.92
N PRO A 211 13.39 -10.00 -1.51
CA PRO A 211 14.43 -8.96 -1.59
C PRO A 211 14.64 -8.42 -3.01
N ALA A 212 14.28 -9.19 -4.03
CA ALA A 212 14.41 -8.80 -5.43
C ALA A 212 13.49 -7.61 -5.83
N ILE A 213 12.51 -7.24 -5.01
CA ILE A 213 11.70 -6.01 -5.23
C ILE A 213 12.55 -4.75 -5.31
N ALA A 214 13.78 -4.79 -4.78
CA ALA A 214 14.73 -3.69 -4.86
C ALA A 214 15.41 -3.55 -6.24
N GLN A 215 15.36 -4.57 -7.08
CA GLN A 215 16.14 -4.56 -8.33
C GLN A 215 15.74 -3.43 -9.29
N PRO A 216 14.45 -3.17 -9.57
CA PRO A 216 14.08 -2.04 -10.43
C PRO A 216 14.55 -0.70 -9.86
N TYR A 217 14.43 -0.50 -8.54
CA TYR A 217 14.90 0.70 -7.87
C TYR A 217 16.44 0.86 -8.01
N LYS A 218 17.18 -0.22 -7.72
CA LYS A 218 18.65 -0.21 -7.83
C LYS A 218 19.10 0.03 -9.28
N ALA A 219 18.44 -0.60 -10.24
CA ALA A 219 18.74 -0.39 -11.66
C ALA A 219 18.53 1.07 -12.10
N MET A 220 17.54 1.76 -11.52
CA MET A 220 17.26 3.16 -11.82
C MET A 220 18.21 4.13 -11.12
N THR A 221 18.72 3.79 -9.94
CA THR A 221 19.50 4.73 -9.11
C THR A 221 21.00 4.48 -9.13
N THR A 222 21.45 3.26 -9.45
CA THR A 222 22.89 2.91 -9.45
C THR A 222 23.60 3.51 -10.64
N GLY A 223 24.62 4.35 -10.37
CA GLY A 223 25.45 4.98 -11.40
C GLY A 223 24.76 6.07 -12.22
N MET A 224 23.59 6.53 -11.79
CA MET A 224 22.90 7.64 -12.44
C MET A 224 23.58 8.96 -12.08
N GLU A 225 23.96 9.73 -13.09
CA GLU A 225 24.46 11.09 -12.88
C GLU A 225 23.34 12.00 -12.34
N GLU A 226 23.71 13.02 -11.55
CA GLU A 226 22.75 13.90 -10.86
C GLU A 226 21.73 14.53 -11.83
N VAL A 227 22.18 14.93 -13.02
CA VAL A 227 21.30 15.53 -14.05
C VAL A 227 20.27 14.51 -14.54
N ALA A 228 20.69 13.28 -14.80
CA ALA A 228 19.80 12.21 -15.24
C ALA A 228 18.81 11.81 -14.14
N ALA A 229 19.26 11.76 -12.89
CA ALA A 229 18.40 11.49 -11.73
C ALA A 229 17.31 12.56 -11.58
N ARG A 230 17.67 13.85 -11.68
CA ARG A 230 16.70 14.96 -11.64
C ARG A 230 15.68 14.87 -12.78
N GLN A 231 16.13 14.57 -14.01
CA GLN A 231 15.23 14.43 -15.15
C GLN A 231 14.26 13.26 -14.95
N PHE A 232 14.75 12.12 -14.46
CA PHE A 232 13.93 10.94 -14.17
C PHE A 232 12.85 11.25 -13.13
N VAL A 233 13.20 11.94 -12.04
CA VAL A 233 12.24 12.37 -11.01
C VAL A 233 11.18 13.29 -11.60
N GLN A 234 11.57 14.28 -12.41
CA GLN A 234 10.65 15.22 -13.06
C GLN A 234 9.70 14.52 -14.05
N ASP A 235 10.18 13.52 -14.79
CA ASP A 235 9.36 12.75 -15.73
C ASP A 235 8.34 11.88 -14.97
N GLY A 236 8.78 11.27 -13.87
CA GLY A 236 7.90 10.53 -12.96
C GLY A 236 6.82 11.43 -12.35
N GLU A 237 7.22 12.60 -11.88
CA GLU A 237 6.33 13.61 -11.31
C GLU A 237 5.25 14.05 -12.31
N ARG A 238 5.65 14.38 -13.53
CA ARG A 238 4.68 14.76 -14.60
C ARG A 238 3.66 13.65 -14.86
N THR A 239 4.11 12.40 -14.88
CA THR A 239 3.25 11.24 -15.10
C THR A 239 2.27 11.07 -13.94
N LEU A 240 2.74 11.18 -12.70
CA LEU A 240 1.91 11.04 -11.50
C LEU A 240 0.90 12.20 -11.37
N TRP A 241 1.29 13.44 -11.72
CA TRP A 241 0.35 14.56 -11.78
C TRP A 241 -0.73 14.35 -12.84
N ALA A 242 -0.37 13.84 -14.01
CA ALA A 242 -1.37 13.53 -15.04
C ALA A 242 -2.38 12.47 -14.58
N LEU A 243 -1.93 11.45 -13.86
CA LEU A 243 -2.82 10.47 -13.24
C LEU A 243 -3.70 11.11 -12.17
N TYR A 244 -3.13 11.93 -11.29
CA TYR A 244 -3.88 12.59 -10.21
C TYR A 244 -4.95 13.53 -10.75
N ASP A 245 -4.63 14.33 -11.77
CA ASP A 245 -5.57 15.26 -12.40
C ASP A 245 -6.73 14.54 -13.12
N ALA A 246 -6.52 13.31 -13.55
CA ALA A 246 -7.56 12.49 -14.18
C ALA A 246 -8.52 11.82 -13.19
N ILE A 247 -8.26 11.89 -11.86
CA ILE A 247 -9.14 11.31 -10.85
C ILE A 247 -10.43 12.12 -10.76
N GLY A 248 -11.56 11.45 -11.01
CA GLY A 248 -12.90 12.06 -10.95
C GLY A 248 -13.70 11.71 -9.70
N VAL A 249 -13.11 11.00 -8.71
CA VAL A 249 -13.82 10.52 -7.52
C VAL A 249 -13.41 11.29 -6.26
N PRO A 250 -14.31 11.37 -5.25
CA PRO A 250 -13.96 11.96 -3.95
C PRO A 250 -12.69 11.32 -3.39
N THR A 251 -11.74 12.16 -2.99
CA THR A 251 -10.42 11.73 -2.54
C THR A 251 -10.09 12.34 -1.16
N LEU A 252 -9.65 11.47 -0.25
CA LEU A 252 -9.10 11.85 1.04
C LEU A 252 -7.58 11.64 1.02
N LEU A 253 -6.84 12.66 1.41
CA LEU A 253 -5.40 12.60 1.62
C LEU A 253 -5.12 12.59 3.13
N LEU A 254 -4.49 11.53 3.61
CA LEU A 254 -3.94 11.47 4.95
C LEU A 254 -2.45 11.83 4.87
N ARG A 255 -1.98 12.68 5.76
CA ARG A 255 -0.58 13.09 5.79
C ARG A 255 -0.02 13.02 7.20
N GLY A 256 1.17 12.43 7.36
CA GLY A 256 1.95 12.63 8.57
C GLY A 256 2.54 14.04 8.58
N ALA A 257 2.36 14.78 9.68
CA ALA A 257 2.86 16.17 9.79
C ALA A 257 4.37 16.26 9.56
N ASP A 258 5.10 15.21 9.92
CA ASP A 258 6.56 15.07 9.82
C ASP A 258 6.99 14.21 8.61
N SER A 259 6.09 14.00 7.62
CA SER A 259 6.40 13.21 6.43
C SER A 259 7.52 13.85 5.61
N ASP A 260 8.54 13.04 5.33
CA ASP A 260 9.67 13.36 4.46
C ASP A 260 9.41 12.96 2.98
N LEU A 261 8.32 12.21 2.74
CA LEU A 261 7.96 11.73 1.40
C LEU A 261 6.89 12.63 0.74
N LEU A 262 5.89 13.05 1.49
CA LEU A 262 4.82 13.94 1.03
C LEU A 262 4.96 15.30 1.71
N THR A 263 5.40 16.31 0.97
CA THR A 263 5.53 17.65 1.53
C THR A 263 4.18 18.33 1.75
N ARG A 264 4.16 19.31 2.66
CA ARG A 264 2.96 20.15 2.87
C ARG A 264 2.60 20.95 1.61
N ALA A 265 3.61 21.38 0.83
CA ALA A 265 3.41 22.08 -0.43
C ALA A 265 2.67 21.19 -1.45
N THR A 266 3.15 19.96 -1.65
CA THR A 266 2.50 18.99 -2.54
C THR A 266 1.07 18.68 -2.08
N ALA A 267 0.86 18.45 -0.77
CA ALA A 267 -0.48 18.19 -0.24
C ALA A 267 -1.43 19.38 -0.45
N SER A 268 -0.93 20.62 -0.31
CA SER A 268 -1.70 21.85 -0.61
C SER A 268 -2.07 21.95 -2.09
N GLU A 269 -1.15 21.62 -2.99
CA GLU A 269 -1.42 21.62 -4.44
C GLU A 269 -2.44 20.53 -4.80
N MET A 270 -2.35 19.34 -4.22
CA MET A 270 -3.36 18.26 -4.38
C MET A 270 -4.77 18.70 -3.96
N GLY A 271 -4.88 19.58 -2.98
CA GLY A 271 -6.16 20.18 -2.57
C GLY A 271 -6.75 21.18 -3.56
N GLN A 272 -5.97 21.62 -4.56
CA GLN A 272 -6.37 22.67 -5.51
C GLN A 272 -6.62 22.14 -6.92
N ARG A 273 -6.12 20.96 -7.28
CA ARG A 273 -6.23 20.41 -8.63
C ARG A 273 -6.72 18.94 -8.61
N GLY A 274 -7.06 18.41 -9.77
CA GLY A 274 -7.63 17.07 -9.91
C GLY A 274 -8.87 16.87 -9.03
N PRO A 275 -8.93 15.83 -8.20
CA PRO A 275 -10.05 15.53 -7.31
C PRO A 275 -10.20 16.53 -6.14
N ARG A 276 -9.25 17.45 -5.98
CA ARG A 276 -9.19 18.43 -4.85
C ARG A 276 -9.28 17.71 -3.51
N ALA A 277 -8.35 16.79 -3.26
CA ALA A 277 -8.39 15.94 -2.09
C ALA A 277 -8.52 16.73 -0.79
N ARG A 278 -9.43 16.30 0.08
CA ARG A 278 -9.48 16.77 1.48
C ARG A 278 -8.27 16.22 2.21
N CYS A 279 -7.39 17.07 2.72
CA CYS A 279 -6.23 16.68 3.49
C CYS A 279 -6.53 16.66 4.99
N VAL A 280 -6.10 15.59 5.67
CA VAL A 280 -6.06 15.48 7.13
C VAL A 280 -4.64 15.16 7.55
N GLU A 281 -4.09 15.97 8.47
CA GLU A 281 -2.72 15.87 8.94
C GLU A 281 -2.66 15.34 10.37
N PHE A 282 -1.72 14.41 10.65
CA PHE A 282 -1.52 13.81 11.97
C PHE A 282 -0.18 14.26 12.55
N ALA A 283 -0.23 14.94 13.70
CA ALA A 283 0.96 15.43 14.40
C ALA A 283 1.81 14.28 14.98
N GLY A 284 3.15 14.42 14.94
CA GLY A 284 4.08 13.44 15.48
C GLY A 284 4.16 12.14 14.67
N VAL A 285 3.69 12.19 13.43
CA VAL A 285 3.72 11.07 12.47
C VAL A 285 4.42 11.54 11.21
N GLY A 286 5.34 10.75 10.70
CA GLY A 286 6.01 10.92 9.41
C GLY A 286 5.42 9.98 8.34
N HIS A 287 6.29 9.42 7.49
CA HIS A 287 5.86 8.49 6.46
C HIS A 287 5.85 7.04 6.98
N ALA A 288 4.68 6.48 7.18
CA ALA A 288 3.33 6.96 6.95
C ALA A 288 2.44 6.70 8.18
N PRO A 289 1.26 7.38 8.33
CA PRO A 289 0.25 6.97 9.29
C PRO A 289 -0.06 5.48 9.17
N THR A 290 0.00 4.74 10.28
CA THR A 290 -0.13 3.28 10.28
C THR A 290 -1.57 2.79 10.24
N LEU A 291 -2.54 3.68 10.44
CA LEU A 291 -3.97 3.37 10.57
C LEU A 291 -4.27 2.42 11.74
N LEU A 292 -3.40 2.45 12.77
CA LEU A 292 -3.60 1.77 14.04
C LEU A 292 -4.22 2.69 15.09
N ALA A 293 -3.95 3.99 15.02
CA ALA A 293 -4.45 4.98 15.97
C ALA A 293 -5.95 5.24 15.75
N PRO A 294 -6.76 5.36 16.82
CA PRO A 294 -8.21 5.51 16.71
C PRO A 294 -8.65 6.74 15.91
N ASP A 295 -7.93 7.86 16.00
CA ASP A 295 -8.18 9.07 15.24
C ASP A 295 -7.93 8.89 13.73
N GLN A 296 -6.88 8.16 13.35
CA GLN A 296 -6.59 7.82 11.96
C GLN A 296 -7.69 6.92 11.39
N VAL A 297 -8.11 5.90 12.13
CA VAL A 297 -9.19 4.98 11.74
C VAL A 297 -10.51 5.73 11.60
N ALA A 298 -10.85 6.59 12.56
CA ALA A 298 -12.11 7.36 12.54
C ALA A 298 -12.23 8.25 11.31
N VAL A 299 -11.15 8.93 10.92
CA VAL A 299 -11.13 9.79 9.72
C VAL A 299 -11.41 8.97 8.45
N VAL A 300 -10.84 7.77 8.33
CA VAL A 300 -11.09 6.87 7.19
C VAL A 300 -12.54 6.39 7.20
N GLN A 301 -13.06 5.94 8.36
CA GLN A 301 -14.46 5.51 8.50
C GLN A 301 -15.44 6.62 8.12
N GLU A 302 -15.24 7.82 8.66
CA GLU A 302 -16.10 8.98 8.36
C GLU A 302 -16.15 9.25 6.86
N PHE A 303 -14.98 9.24 6.20
CA PHE A 303 -14.91 9.49 4.76
C PHE A 303 -15.55 8.38 3.92
N LEU A 304 -15.28 7.12 4.22
CA LEU A 304 -15.82 5.99 3.44
C LEU A 304 -17.33 5.81 3.64
N TRP A 305 -17.86 6.17 4.82
CA TRP A 305 -19.28 6.00 5.16
C TRP A 305 -20.11 7.29 5.03
N ALA A 306 -19.51 8.39 4.60
CA ALA A 306 -20.28 9.60 4.29
C ALA A 306 -21.38 9.29 3.24
N ALA A 307 -22.51 9.96 3.35
CA ALA A 307 -23.65 9.81 2.45
C ALA A 307 -23.31 10.26 1.00
#